data_72afcbd7eb1213645954bba9ec04876b
#
_entry.id   72afcbd7eb1213645954bba9ec04876b
#
_cell.length_a   1.000
_cell.length_b   1.000
_cell.length_c   1.000
_cell.angle_alpha   90.00
_cell.angle_beta   90.00
_cell.angle_gamma   90.00
#
_symmetry.space_group_name_H-M   'P 1'
#
loop_
_entity.id
_entity.type
_entity.pdbx_description
1 polymer ?
#
loop_
_entity_poly.entity_id
_entity_poly.type
_entity_poly.pdbx_seq_one_letter_code
_entity_poly.pdbx_strand_id
1 'polypeptide(L)'
;MTFPPHLIQILLRGKKVAVMTDSDTADAAALLEAIFDQLTEVTPPADDPTGAKTFAQIEWIRLIRNAADHQLGSHTANLDVLGVPERHGSTTKRLLIEMGFPPAVATRSVRIAGSLGALGKVEACAADGRLSGEIVDAVVRGIATIEKRSPTKLSDDDRTVYETELLTQALSGATPTEIQKHAQTIGNTIADDEGGIPASDDRSLDTLSHSVTDDSRVEIHANVTQAVGEKFIAMIDERSVPRPEPDGADDRRSPDQRRVDALEILLDQAAQGASQDSIGAPRTQTLLTIPADGGDPAFLPWTGSVTQATAQKQSCDGTITEIIINGETVPLAMGRERRLFPAHIRKAIIIRDRCCISCGAPPSHTQVHHIQHWSDDGDTDLDNGCLLCQRCHTRVHHNGWDIMIGFDRHPWLIPPADIDPRRRPLPAYNRRTMRLDDAA
;
A
#
# COMPACT_ATOMS: atom_id res chain seq x y z
N MET A 1 11.94 -2.62 -31.43
CA MET A 1 10.49 -2.95 -31.34
C MET A 1 9.78 -1.64 -31.06
N THR A 2 9.17 -1.06 -32.05
CA THR A 2 8.39 0.15 -31.97
C THR A 2 7.07 -0.17 -31.27
N PHE A 3 6.84 0.38 -30.09
CA PHE A 3 5.53 0.36 -29.46
C PHE A 3 4.55 1.15 -30.35
N PRO A 4 3.43 0.58 -30.77
CA PRO A 4 2.51 1.27 -31.63
C PRO A 4 1.82 2.42 -30.88
N PRO A 5 1.58 3.58 -31.53
CA PRO A 5 1.00 4.78 -30.92
C PRO A 5 -0.42 4.60 -30.32
N HIS A 6 -1.08 3.48 -30.57
CA HIS A 6 -2.40 3.18 -30.01
C HIS A 6 -2.38 2.70 -28.54
N LEU A 7 -1.22 2.36 -27.93
CA LEU A 7 -1.17 2.02 -26.51
C LEU A 7 -1.36 3.26 -25.63
N ILE A 8 -0.86 4.42 -26.06
CA ILE A 8 -1.13 5.72 -25.40
C ILE A 8 -2.61 6.09 -25.55
N GLN A 9 -3.22 5.79 -26.71
CA GLN A 9 -4.66 5.99 -26.93
C GLN A 9 -5.54 5.03 -26.14
N ILE A 10 -5.08 3.85 -25.74
CA ILE A 10 -5.87 2.90 -24.93
C ILE A 10 -5.91 3.37 -23.46
N LEU A 11 -4.84 3.94 -22.92
CA LEU A 11 -4.83 4.55 -21.60
C LEU A 11 -5.63 5.86 -21.54
N LEU A 12 -5.69 6.61 -22.65
CA LEU A 12 -6.47 7.85 -22.78
C LEU A 12 -7.94 7.62 -23.21
N ARG A 13 -8.32 6.43 -23.67
CA ARG A 13 -9.70 6.11 -24.08
C ARG A 13 -10.70 5.99 -22.92
N GLY A 14 -10.25 6.05 -21.66
CA GLY A 14 -11.11 6.03 -20.48
C GLY A 14 -11.67 7.39 -20.05
N LYS A 15 -10.96 8.50 -20.29
CA LYS A 15 -11.42 9.84 -19.87
C LYS A 15 -10.90 10.87 -20.85
N LYS A 16 -11.80 11.56 -21.57
CA LYS A 16 -11.51 12.89 -22.09
C LYS A 16 -11.38 13.81 -20.87
N VAL A 17 -10.17 14.03 -20.39
CA VAL A 17 -9.86 15.25 -19.67
C VAL A 17 -10.09 16.36 -20.70
N ALA A 18 -11.03 17.27 -20.46
CA ALA A 18 -11.14 18.48 -21.22
C ALA A 18 -9.83 19.25 -21.01
N VAL A 19 -8.90 19.13 -21.96
CA VAL A 19 -7.70 19.94 -22.01
C VAL A 19 -8.21 21.35 -22.29
N MET A 20 -8.10 22.22 -21.28
CA MET A 20 -8.23 23.67 -21.53
C MET A 20 -7.06 24.05 -22.45
N THR A 21 -7.39 24.41 -23.67
CA THR A 21 -6.44 24.87 -24.68
C THR A 21 -6.10 26.31 -24.40
N ASP A 22 -5.11 26.56 -23.54
CA ASP A 22 -4.31 27.75 -23.60
C ASP A 22 -3.09 27.50 -24.49
N SER A 23 -2.67 28.43 -25.28
CA SER A 23 -1.56 28.25 -26.25
C SER A 23 -0.26 27.76 -25.58
N ASP A 24 0.00 28.14 -24.33
CA ASP A 24 1.19 27.78 -23.57
C ASP A 24 1.22 26.30 -23.18
N THR A 25 0.06 25.67 -22.97
CA THR A 25 -0.02 24.22 -22.65
C THR A 25 0.15 23.34 -23.88
N ALA A 26 -0.27 23.83 -25.04
CA ALA A 26 -0.05 23.13 -26.31
C ALA A 26 1.45 23.10 -26.65
N ASP A 27 2.18 24.19 -26.39
CA ASP A 27 3.62 24.27 -26.61
C ASP A 27 4.42 23.32 -25.69
N ALA A 28 4.02 23.20 -24.40
CA ALA A 28 4.67 22.31 -23.45
C ALA A 28 4.46 20.81 -23.79
N ALA A 29 3.26 20.46 -24.24
CA ALA A 29 2.96 19.08 -24.67
C ALA A 29 3.75 18.70 -25.92
N ALA A 30 3.83 19.59 -26.91
CA ALA A 30 4.61 19.40 -28.13
C ALA A 30 6.13 19.28 -27.85
N LEU A 31 6.62 20.05 -26.86
CA LEU A 31 8.01 19.97 -26.43
C LEU A 31 8.32 18.59 -25.80
N LEU A 32 7.45 18.09 -24.91
CA LEU A 32 7.60 16.77 -24.28
C LEU A 32 7.55 15.64 -25.31
N GLU A 33 6.65 15.74 -26.30
CA GLU A 33 6.55 14.80 -27.41
C GLU A 33 7.83 14.78 -28.25
N ALA A 34 8.37 15.94 -28.60
CA ALA A 34 9.62 16.07 -29.33
C ALA A 34 10.83 15.51 -28.58
N ILE A 35 10.91 15.74 -27.25
CA ILE A 35 11.96 15.15 -26.40
C ILE A 35 11.83 13.62 -26.38
N PHE A 36 10.62 13.11 -26.25
CA PHE A 36 10.36 11.66 -26.25
C PHE A 36 10.79 11.03 -27.59
N ASP A 37 10.39 11.61 -28.71
CA ASP A 37 10.74 11.11 -30.06
C ASP A 37 12.25 11.09 -30.26
N GLN A 38 12.94 12.20 -29.91
CA GLN A 38 14.40 12.26 -30.00
C GLN A 38 15.09 11.23 -29.10
N LEU A 39 14.59 11.02 -27.88
CA LEU A 39 15.18 10.07 -26.94
C LEU A 39 15.04 8.61 -27.43
N THR A 40 13.93 8.29 -28.11
CA THR A 40 13.70 6.93 -28.66
C THR A 40 14.61 6.62 -29.86
N GLU A 41 15.17 7.63 -30.51
CA GLU A 41 16.11 7.48 -31.62
C GLU A 41 17.58 7.31 -31.17
N VAL A 42 17.87 7.61 -29.87
CA VAL A 42 19.25 7.47 -29.35
C VAL A 42 19.64 6.02 -29.28
N THR A 43 20.73 5.68 -29.95
CA THR A 43 21.31 4.34 -29.92
C THR A 43 22.74 4.36 -29.35
N PRO A 44 23.17 3.28 -28.68
CA PRO A 44 24.58 3.16 -28.27
C PRO A 44 25.52 3.25 -29.47
N PRO A 45 26.68 3.91 -29.35
CA PRO A 45 27.64 4.05 -30.45
C PRO A 45 28.22 2.68 -30.83
N ALA A 46 28.20 2.36 -32.11
CA ALA A 46 28.70 1.08 -32.64
C ALA A 46 30.24 0.96 -32.58
N ASP A 47 30.94 2.09 -32.57
CA ASP A 47 32.40 2.18 -32.48
C ASP A 47 32.79 3.14 -31.35
N ASP A 48 33.13 2.57 -30.19
CA ASP A 48 33.53 3.30 -28.98
C ASP A 48 34.52 2.49 -28.14
N PRO A 49 35.75 2.30 -28.65
CA PRO A 49 36.73 1.41 -28.03
C PRO A 49 37.18 1.86 -26.63
N THR A 50 36.97 3.12 -26.28
CA THR A 50 37.28 3.68 -24.94
C THR A 50 36.05 3.75 -24.03
N GLY A 51 34.87 3.57 -24.56
CA GLY A 51 33.60 3.79 -23.85
C GLY A 51 33.25 5.27 -23.61
N ALA A 52 34.07 6.20 -24.09
CA ALA A 52 33.92 7.63 -23.78
C ALA A 52 32.58 8.23 -24.26
N LYS A 53 32.17 7.86 -25.49
CA LYS A 53 30.87 8.30 -26.05
C LYS A 53 29.71 7.70 -25.28
N THR A 54 29.82 6.42 -24.93
CA THR A 54 28.81 5.71 -24.13
C THR A 54 28.66 6.34 -22.74
N PHE A 55 29.76 6.65 -22.06
CA PHE A 55 29.74 7.35 -20.78
C PHE A 55 29.04 8.71 -20.88
N ALA A 56 29.35 9.49 -21.91
CA ALA A 56 28.70 10.79 -22.13
C ALA A 56 27.19 10.65 -22.39
N GLN A 57 26.76 9.64 -23.13
CA GLN A 57 25.33 9.36 -23.34
C GLN A 57 24.63 8.95 -22.05
N ILE A 58 25.25 8.06 -21.26
CA ILE A 58 24.71 7.64 -19.94
C ILE A 58 24.54 8.87 -19.03
N GLU A 59 25.53 9.78 -19.01
CA GLU A 59 25.45 10.99 -18.18
C GLU A 59 24.28 11.89 -18.60
N TRP A 60 24.06 12.10 -19.91
CA TRP A 60 22.91 12.85 -20.39
C TRP A 60 21.58 12.17 -20.09
N ILE A 61 21.49 10.85 -20.24
CA ILE A 61 20.28 10.06 -19.89
C ILE A 61 19.98 10.21 -18.40
N ARG A 62 21.01 10.18 -17.54
CA ARG A 62 20.88 10.41 -16.10
C ARG A 62 20.30 11.79 -15.79
N LEU A 63 20.84 12.83 -16.42
CA LEU A 63 20.35 14.22 -16.22
C LEU A 63 18.90 14.37 -16.68
N ILE A 64 18.56 13.83 -17.86
CA ILE A 64 17.20 13.87 -18.40
C ILE A 64 16.22 13.13 -17.47
N ARG A 65 16.60 11.93 -17.02
CA ARG A 65 15.78 11.16 -16.07
C ARG A 65 15.53 11.95 -14.79
N ASN A 66 16.56 12.54 -14.21
CA ASN A 66 16.45 13.30 -12.96
C ASN A 66 15.59 14.55 -13.13
N ALA A 67 15.75 15.27 -14.23
CA ALA A 67 14.92 16.42 -14.57
C ALA A 67 13.44 16.02 -14.78
N ALA A 68 13.20 14.86 -15.41
CA ALA A 68 11.84 14.32 -15.55
C ALA A 68 11.21 13.95 -14.20
N ASP A 69 11.98 13.41 -13.25
CA ASP A 69 11.52 13.14 -11.88
C ASP A 69 11.11 14.45 -11.16
N HIS A 70 11.88 15.52 -11.33
CA HIS A 70 11.54 16.84 -10.80
C HIS A 70 10.24 17.39 -11.43
N GLN A 71 10.12 17.32 -12.77
CA GLN A 71 8.89 17.73 -13.46
C GLN A 71 7.68 16.93 -13.03
N LEU A 72 7.83 15.60 -12.83
CA LEU A 72 6.77 14.76 -12.29
C LEU A 72 6.30 15.26 -10.91
N GLY A 73 7.24 15.63 -10.01
CA GLY A 73 6.91 16.20 -8.71
C GLY A 73 6.12 17.51 -8.84
N SER A 74 6.57 18.41 -9.71
CA SER A 74 5.92 19.72 -9.96
C SER A 74 4.50 19.58 -10.52
N HIS A 75 4.31 18.68 -11.50
CA HIS A 75 2.99 18.40 -12.07
C HIS A 75 2.08 17.68 -11.08
N THR A 76 2.66 16.81 -10.21
CA THR A 76 1.92 16.18 -9.12
C THR A 76 1.38 17.22 -8.13
N ALA A 77 2.17 18.22 -7.76
CA ALA A 77 1.72 19.33 -6.92
C ALA A 77 0.59 20.14 -7.59
N ASN A 78 0.70 20.37 -8.89
CA ASN A 78 -0.33 21.09 -9.64
C ASN A 78 -1.68 20.37 -9.68
N LEU A 79 -1.69 19.01 -9.68
CA LEU A 79 -2.94 18.24 -9.54
C LEU A 79 -3.68 18.55 -8.24
N ASP A 80 -2.93 18.70 -7.13
CA ASP A 80 -3.50 19.06 -5.82
C ASP A 80 -4.00 20.50 -5.81
N VAL A 81 -3.22 21.45 -6.34
CA VAL A 81 -3.63 22.87 -6.46
C VAL A 81 -4.91 23.02 -7.29
N LEU A 82 -5.03 22.25 -8.35
CA LEU A 82 -6.23 22.25 -9.20
C LEU A 82 -7.41 21.47 -8.60
N GLY A 83 -7.28 20.81 -7.44
CA GLY A 83 -8.33 20.03 -6.81
C GLY A 83 -8.78 18.83 -7.66
N VAL A 84 -7.90 18.29 -8.51
CA VAL A 84 -8.23 17.14 -9.38
C VAL A 84 -8.54 15.89 -8.59
N PRO A 85 -7.77 15.53 -7.53
CA PRO A 85 -8.04 14.31 -6.75
C PRO A 85 -9.40 14.33 -6.08
N GLU A 86 -9.81 15.47 -5.51
CA GLU A 86 -11.11 15.64 -4.85
C GLU A 86 -12.26 15.48 -5.84
N ARG A 87 -12.17 16.13 -7.01
CA ARG A 87 -13.19 15.99 -8.07
C ARG A 87 -13.36 14.55 -8.55
N HIS A 88 -12.27 13.77 -8.53
CA HIS A 88 -12.32 12.34 -8.87
C HIS A 88 -12.63 11.43 -7.68
N GLY A 89 -12.91 11.98 -6.49
CA GLY A 89 -13.13 11.20 -5.27
C GLY A 89 -11.95 10.24 -4.97
N SER A 90 -10.74 10.64 -5.33
CA SER A 90 -9.52 9.84 -5.26
C SER A 90 -8.43 10.55 -4.45
N THR A 91 -7.21 10.04 -4.48
CA THR A 91 -6.02 10.71 -3.98
C THR A 91 -5.04 10.86 -5.13
N THR A 92 -4.19 11.88 -5.08
CA THR A 92 -3.12 12.11 -6.06
C THR A 92 -2.27 10.87 -6.29
N LYS A 93 -1.87 10.20 -5.21
CA LYS A 93 -1.17 8.92 -5.30
C LYS A 93 -1.92 7.89 -6.13
N ARG A 94 -3.22 7.74 -5.90
CA ARG A 94 -4.04 6.75 -6.62
C ARG A 94 -4.20 7.11 -8.09
N LEU A 95 -4.38 8.39 -8.41
CA LEU A 95 -4.43 8.85 -9.80
C LEU A 95 -3.14 8.52 -10.55
N LEU A 96 -1.97 8.76 -9.94
CA LEU A 96 -0.69 8.39 -10.54
C LEU A 96 -0.58 6.88 -10.79
N ILE A 97 -1.03 6.04 -9.85
CA ILE A 97 -1.05 4.58 -10.04
C ILE A 97 -1.99 4.19 -11.20
N GLU A 98 -3.17 4.81 -11.30
CA GLU A 98 -4.12 4.59 -12.40
C GLU A 98 -3.56 5.06 -13.75
N MET A 99 -2.64 6.02 -13.77
CA MET A 99 -1.87 6.44 -14.95
C MET A 99 -0.73 5.46 -15.31
N GLY A 100 -0.48 4.43 -14.51
CA GLY A 100 0.54 3.42 -14.76
C GLY A 100 1.85 3.59 -13.98
N PHE A 101 1.95 4.57 -13.08
CA PHE A 101 3.15 4.69 -12.25
C PHE A 101 3.19 3.61 -11.16
N PRO A 102 4.35 3.00 -10.91
CA PRO A 102 4.53 2.08 -9.78
C PRO A 102 4.16 2.75 -8.45
N PRO A 103 3.56 2.03 -7.48
CA PRO A 103 3.15 2.60 -6.19
C PRO A 103 4.25 3.32 -5.41
N ALA A 104 5.50 2.84 -5.52
CA ALA A 104 6.66 3.47 -4.91
C ALA A 104 6.97 4.84 -5.53
N VAL A 105 6.92 4.94 -6.87
CA VAL A 105 7.11 6.21 -7.60
C VAL A 105 5.99 7.19 -7.28
N ALA A 106 4.73 6.75 -7.34
CA ALA A 106 3.58 7.59 -7.00
C ALA A 106 3.65 8.15 -5.56
N THR A 107 4.06 7.31 -4.60
CA THR A 107 4.23 7.74 -3.20
C THR A 107 5.35 8.77 -3.04
N ARG A 108 6.47 8.56 -3.74
CA ARG A 108 7.61 9.48 -3.75
C ARG A 108 7.23 10.83 -4.37
N SER A 109 6.58 10.81 -5.53
CA SER A 109 6.17 12.02 -6.24
C SER A 109 5.23 12.89 -5.42
N VAL A 110 4.29 12.29 -4.69
CA VAL A 110 3.40 13.02 -3.77
C VAL A 110 4.17 13.65 -2.60
N ARG A 111 5.19 12.98 -2.04
CA ARG A 111 6.02 13.59 -0.98
C ARG A 111 6.86 14.75 -1.49
N ILE A 112 7.49 14.57 -2.65
CA ILE A 112 8.26 15.63 -3.30
C ILE A 112 7.34 16.83 -3.60
N ALA A 113 6.16 16.58 -4.17
CA ALA A 113 5.16 17.60 -4.45
C ALA A 113 4.80 18.43 -3.19
N GLY A 114 4.60 17.76 -2.05
CA GLY A 114 4.30 18.43 -0.78
C GLY A 114 5.45 19.24 -0.17
N SER A 115 6.68 19.10 -0.68
CA SER A 115 7.87 19.82 -0.20
C SER A 115 8.31 20.95 -1.13
N LEU A 116 7.68 21.11 -2.30
CA LEU A 116 8.03 22.18 -3.24
C LEU A 116 7.86 23.56 -2.60
N GLY A 117 8.83 24.42 -2.85
CA GLY A 117 8.93 25.76 -2.26
C GLY A 117 9.45 25.79 -0.81
N ALA A 118 9.52 24.66 -0.11
CA ALA A 118 10.04 24.59 1.26
C ALA A 118 11.56 24.28 1.33
N LEU A 119 12.11 23.64 0.28
CA LEU A 119 13.51 23.20 0.19
C LEU A 119 14.14 23.72 -1.10
N GLY A 120 14.36 25.05 -1.17
CA GLY A 120 14.74 25.74 -2.40
C GLY A 120 16.09 25.32 -2.98
N LYS A 121 17.07 24.92 -2.16
CA LYS A 121 18.38 24.43 -2.63
C LYS A 121 18.28 23.04 -3.24
N VAL A 122 17.52 22.15 -2.61
CA VAL A 122 17.26 20.79 -3.13
C VAL A 122 16.47 20.87 -4.42
N GLU A 123 15.44 21.73 -4.47
CA GLU A 123 14.62 21.96 -5.65
C GLU A 123 15.46 22.45 -6.84
N ALA A 124 16.33 23.44 -6.62
CA ALA A 124 17.24 23.93 -7.64
C ALA A 124 18.17 22.85 -8.20
N CYS A 125 18.75 22.01 -7.30
CA CYS A 125 19.58 20.90 -7.73
C CYS A 125 18.81 19.80 -8.46
N ALA A 126 17.55 19.57 -8.10
CA ALA A 126 16.67 18.63 -8.78
C ALA A 126 16.26 19.13 -10.17
N ALA A 127 15.92 20.40 -10.30
CA ALA A 127 15.60 21.06 -11.57
C ALA A 127 16.75 20.98 -12.57
N ASP A 128 18.00 21.14 -12.09
CA ASP A 128 19.23 20.98 -12.89
C ASP A 128 19.56 19.51 -13.24
N GLY A 129 18.73 18.54 -12.81
CA GLY A 129 18.97 17.11 -13.03
C GLY A 129 20.15 16.52 -12.22
N ARG A 130 20.69 17.25 -11.24
CA ARG A 130 21.82 16.77 -10.43
C ARG A 130 21.42 15.73 -9.39
N LEU A 131 20.16 15.74 -8.95
CA LEU A 131 19.61 14.79 -7.96
C LEU A 131 18.53 13.93 -8.59
N SER A 132 18.57 12.65 -8.32
CA SER A 132 17.47 11.74 -8.67
C SER A 132 16.27 11.93 -7.73
N GLY A 133 15.07 11.54 -8.17
CA GLY A 133 13.89 11.58 -7.33
C GLY A 133 14.02 10.76 -6.04
N GLU A 134 14.82 9.68 -6.03
CA GLU A 134 15.14 8.89 -4.84
C GLU A 134 15.92 9.71 -3.80
N ILE A 135 16.90 10.48 -4.24
CA ILE A 135 17.75 11.32 -3.38
C ILE A 135 16.94 12.51 -2.87
N VAL A 136 16.17 13.17 -3.73
CA VAL A 136 15.28 14.26 -3.32
C VAL A 136 14.30 13.78 -2.24
N ASP A 137 13.65 12.64 -2.44
CA ASP A 137 12.74 12.03 -1.46
C ASP A 137 13.46 11.70 -0.15
N ALA A 138 14.72 11.24 -0.20
CA ALA A 138 15.50 10.96 1.00
C ALA A 138 15.77 12.24 1.81
N VAL A 139 16.11 13.34 1.15
CA VAL A 139 16.31 14.64 1.84
C VAL A 139 14.99 15.15 2.41
N VAL A 140 13.88 15.12 1.65
CA VAL A 140 12.54 15.50 2.12
C VAL A 140 12.14 14.74 3.37
N ARG A 141 12.30 13.40 3.36
CA ARG A 141 12.04 12.56 4.54
C ARG A 141 13.00 12.85 5.68
N GLY A 142 14.25 13.16 5.35
CA GLY A 142 15.26 13.54 6.34
C GLY A 142 14.87 14.80 7.10
N ILE A 143 14.48 15.86 6.41
CA ILE A 143 13.99 17.12 7.04
C ILE A 143 12.74 16.81 7.89
N ALA A 144 11.77 16.07 7.36
CA ALA A 144 10.59 15.68 8.14
C ALA A 144 10.94 14.88 9.41
N THR A 145 11.99 14.06 9.37
CA THR A 145 12.50 13.33 10.52
C THR A 145 13.08 14.28 11.56
N ILE A 146 13.89 15.25 11.13
CA ILE A 146 14.48 16.27 12.04
C ILE A 146 13.36 17.11 12.68
N GLU A 147 12.41 17.61 11.88
CA GLU A 147 11.24 18.36 12.38
C GLU A 147 10.41 17.57 13.40
N LYS A 148 10.19 16.30 13.14
CA LYS A 148 9.43 15.42 14.04
C LYS A 148 10.14 15.21 15.38
N ARG A 149 11.49 15.20 15.38
CA ARG A 149 12.30 15.02 16.59
C ARG A 149 12.53 16.30 17.36
N SER A 150 12.43 17.46 16.71
CA SER A 150 12.62 18.76 17.39
C SER A 150 11.48 19.03 18.37
N PRO A 151 11.76 19.33 19.66
CA PRO A 151 10.75 19.71 20.64
C PRO A 151 10.03 21.00 20.29
N THR A 152 10.71 21.88 19.54
CA THR A 152 10.19 23.16 19.06
C THR A 152 10.09 23.14 17.55
N LYS A 153 9.19 23.96 16.99
CA LYS A 153 9.10 24.10 15.54
C LYS A 153 10.40 24.70 14.99
N LEU A 154 11.02 24.05 14.02
CA LEU A 154 12.22 24.56 13.36
C LEU A 154 11.94 25.92 12.73
N SER A 155 12.88 26.85 12.91
CA SER A 155 12.87 28.11 12.14
C SER A 155 13.20 27.84 10.66
N ASP A 156 12.88 28.78 9.79
CA ASP A 156 13.23 28.67 8.36
C ASP A 156 14.76 28.70 8.16
N ASP A 157 15.48 29.39 9.04
CA ASP A 157 16.96 29.42 9.03
C ASP A 157 17.53 28.05 9.40
N ASP A 158 17.05 27.41 10.49
CA ASP A 158 17.49 26.09 10.90
C ASP A 158 17.16 25.04 9.83
N ARG A 159 15.96 25.12 9.25
CA ARG A 159 15.57 24.25 8.14
C ARG A 159 16.55 24.39 6.96
N THR A 160 16.96 25.61 6.63
CA THR A 160 17.92 25.88 5.56
C THR A 160 19.31 25.35 5.87
N VAL A 161 19.72 25.36 7.14
CA VAL A 161 20.99 24.75 7.59
C VAL A 161 20.95 23.24 7.37
N TYR A 162 19.91 22.55 7.87
CA TYR A 162 19.77 21.09 7.72
C TYR A 162 19.54 20.67 6.27
N GLU A 163 18.79 21.44 5.49
CA GLU A 163 18.69 21.25 4.03
C GLU A 163 20.08 21.23 3.38
N THR A 164 20.91 22.22 3.73
CA THR A 164 22.26 22.35 3.16
C THR A 164 23.15 21.18 3.58
N GLU A 165 23.05 20.74 4.81
CA GLU A 165 23.83 19.62 5.34
C GLU A 165 23.46 18.30 4.63
N LEU A 166 22.17 17.96 4.57
CA LEU A 166 21.70 16.75 3.88
C LEU A 166 21.96 16.81 2.37
N LEU A 167 21.81 18.00 1.75
CA LEU A 167 22.13 18.20 0.34
C LEU A 167 23.62 18.01 0.07
N THR A 168 24.50 18.51 0.94
CA THR A 168 25.95 18.32 0.81
C THR A 168 26.30 16.84 0.86
N GLN A 169 25.72 16.11 1.78
CA GLN A 169 25.88 14.66 1.89
C GLN A 169 25.37 13.94 0.61
N ALA A 170 24.20 14.33 0.10
CA ALA A 170 23.63 13.79 -1.12
C ALA A 170 24.55 14.01 -2.35
N LEU A 171 25.07 15.24 -2.51
CA LEU A 171 26.00 15.60 -3.60
C LEU A 171 27.36 14.92 -3.48
N SER A 172 27.72 14.46 -2.28
CA SER A 172 28.94 13.67 -2.03
C SER A 172 28.76 12.18 -2.35
N GLY A 173 27.59 11.77 -2.85
CA GLY A 173 27.31 10.41 -3.30
C GLY A 173 26.70 9.50 -2.24
N ALA A 174 26.16 10.06 -1.14
CA ALA A 174 25.48 9.28 -0.10
C ALA A 174 24.21 8.61 -0.65
N THR A 175 23.97 7.42 -0.20
CA THR A 175 22.74 6.67 -0.49
C THR A 175 21.53 7.24 0.26
N PRO A 176 20.28 6.98 -0.20
CA PRO A 176 19.07 7.37 0.52
C PRO A 176 19.05 6.91 1.98
N THR A 177 19.61 5.73 2.27
CA THR A 177 19.68 5.17 3.62
C THR A 177 20.67 5.94 4.51
N GLU A 178 21.82 6.34 3.98
CA GLU A 178 22.83 7.13 4.72
C GLU A 178 22.28 8.51 5.03
N ILE A 179 21.61 9.17 4.09
CA ILE A 179 20.93 10.46 4.32
C ILE A 179 19.90 10.34 5.46
N GLN A 180 19.08 9.28 5.46
CA GLN A 180 18.10 9.04 6.51
C GLN A 180 18.75 8.81 7.88
N LYS A 181 19.82 8.02 7.95
CA LYS A 181 20.56 7.78 9.19
C LYS A 181 21.15 9.09 9.75
N HIS A 182 21.71 9.91 8.87
CA HIS A 182 22.27 11.20 9.27
C HIS A 182 21.18 12.14 9.81
N ALA A 183 20.05 12.24 9.12
CA ALA A 183 18.90 13.01 9.58
C ALA A 183 18.36 12.52 10.94
N GLN A 184 18.34 11.21 11.17
CA GLN A 184 17.99 10.64 12.48
C GLN A 184 18.96 11.07 13.56
N THR A 185 20.27 11.06 13.26
CA THR A 185 21.30 11.50 14.19
C THR A 185 21.11 12.97 14.56
N ILE A 186 20.94 13.86 13.56
CA ILE A 186 20.66 15.27 13.78
C ILE A 186 19.42 15.45 14.66
N GLY A 187 18.30 14.84 14.29
CA GLY A 187 17.04 14.96 15.03
C GLY A 187 17.12 14.45 16.47
N ASN A 188 17.85 13.37 16.71
CA ASN A 188 18.08 12.85 18.07
C ASN A 188 18.96 13.80 18.89
N THR A 189 20.02 14.36 18.29
CA THR A 189 20.87 15.35 18.97
C THR A 189 20.07 16.59 19.38
N ILE A 190 19.22 17.13 18.49
CA ILE A 190 18.34 18.27 18.82
C ILE A 190 17.39 17.89 19.97
N ALA A 191 16.77 16.71 19.92
CA ALA A 191 15.89 16.27 20.99
C ALA A 191 16.61 16.17 22.34
N ASP A 192 17.82 15.61 22.37
CA ASP A 192 18.63 15.47 23.59
C ASP A 192 19.06 16.84 24.12
N ASP A 193 19.51 17.76 23.26
CA ASP A 193 20.00 19.09 23.63
C ASP A 193 18.86 20.02 24.10
N GLU A 194 17.66 19.90 23.53
CA GLU A 194 16.49 20.75 23.84
C GLU A 194 15.54 20.13 24.88
N GLY A 195 15.93 19.03 25.53
CA GLY A 195 15.12 18.37 26.57
C GLY A 195 13.89 17.65 26.04
N GLY A 196 13.94 17.16 24.80
CA GLY A 196 12.94 16.29 24.19
C GLY A 196 12.95 14.87 24.74
N ILE A 197 12.05 14.04 24.20
CA ILE A 197 11.95 12.63 24.58
C ILE A 197 13.11 11.86 23.93
N PRO A 198 13.93 11.10 24.69
CA PRO A 198 14.95 10.22 24.11
C PRO A 198 14.36 9.25 23.09
N ALA A 199 15.09 8.97 22.03
CA ALA A 199 14.60 8.10 20.94
C ALA A 199 14.19 6.70 21.43
N SER A 200 14.83 6.17 22.48
CA SER A 200 14.50 4.90 23.12
C SER A 200 13.10 4.86 23.75
N ASP A 201 12.58 6.03 24.12
CA ASP A 201 11.32 6.18 24.86
C ASP A 201 10.23 6.84 24.02
N ASP A 202 10.58 7.41 22.86
CA ASP A 202 9.65 8.14 21.99
C ASP A 202 8.74 7.20 21.18
N ARG A 203 7.55 6.96 21.72
CA ARG A 203 6.52 6.14 21.06
C ARG A 203 6.02 6.69 19.71
N SER A 204 6.28 7.96 19.40
CA SER A 204 5.93 8.51 18.10
C SER A 204 6.79 7.94 16.97
N LEU A 205 7.91 7.31 17.30
CA LEU A 205 8.81 6.61 16.37
C LEU A 205 8.44 5.13 16.19
N ASP A 206 7.52 4.60 17.02
CA ASP A 206 7.11 3.20 16.91
C ASP A 206 6.50 2.92 15.53
N THR A 207 6.97 1.86 14.91
CA THR A 207 6.43 1.36 13.64
C THR A 207 6.30 -0.15 13.66
N LEU A 208 5.21 -0.64 13.07
CA LEU A 208 5.00 -2.06 12.80
C LEU A 208 4.43 -2.20 11.39
N SER A 209 5.10 -2.95 10.55
CA SER A 209 4.65 -3.24 9.18
C SER A 209 4.81 -4.71 8.85
N HIS A 210 4.03 -5.17 7.89
CA HIS A 210 4.17 -6.50 7.34
C HIS A 210 4.00 -6.47 5.82
N SER A 211 4.59 -7.42 5.13
CA SER A 211 4.43 -7.67 3.70
C SER A 211 4.36 -9.17 3.43
N VAL A 212 3.59 -9.54 2.42
CA VAL A 212 3.58 -10.91 1.90
C VAL A 212 4.53 -10.97 0.72
N THR A 213 5.48 -11.89 0.77
CA THR A 213 6.48 -12.09 -0.28
C THR A 213 5.92 -12.92 -1.44
N ASP A 214 6.60 -12.96 -2.58
CA ASP A 214 6.16 -13.70 -3.77
C ASP A 214 6.04 -15.22 -3.52
N ASP A 215 6.77 -15.76 -2.53
CA ASP A 215 6.68 -17.15 -2.07
C ASP A 215 5.63 -17.37 -0.96
N SER A 216 4.72 -16.41 -0.78
CA SER A 216 3.62 -16.43 0.20
C SER A 216 4.08 -16.46 1.68
N ARG A 217 5.32 -16.04 1.96
CA ARG A 217 5.79 -15.83 3.33
C ARG A 217 5.41 -14.43 3.82
N VAL A 218 5.41 -14.24 5.12
CA VAL A 218 5.13 -12.94 5.73
C VAL A 218 6.41 -12.40 6.38
N GLU A 219 6.83 -11.22 5.94
CA GLU A 219 7.88 -10.45 6.58
C GLU A 219 7.24 -9.45 7.55
N ILE A 220 7.76 -9.39 8.77
CA ILE A 220 7.29 -8.47 9.81
C ILE A 220 8.47 -7.60 10.24
N HIS A 221 8.29 -6.29 10.16
CA HIS A 221 9.27 -5.30 10.58
C HIS A 221 8.67 -4.45 11.70
N ALA A 222 9.34 -4.43 12.84
CA ALA A 222 8.98 -3.63 14.00
C ALA A 222 10.17 -2.74 14.40
N ASN A 223 9.90 -1.46 14.67
CA ASN A 223 10.80 -0.55 15.37
C ASN A 223 9.99 0.06 16.52
N VAL A 224 10.38 -0.26 17.73
CA VAL A 224 9.60 0.02 18.93
C VAL A 224 10.48 0.57 20.04
N THR A 225 9.88 1.24 21.02
CA THR A 225 10.59 1.71 22.21
C THR A 225 11.34 0.59 22.91
N GLN A 226 12.42 0.94 23.62
CA GLN A 226 13.23 -0.01 24.39
C GLN A 226 12.38 -0.88 25.31
N ALA A 227 11.42 -0.30 26.02
CA ALA A 227 10.57 -1.04 26.95
C ALA A 227 9.68 -2.09 26.28
N VAL A 228 9.18 -1.82 25.05
CA VAL A 228 8.41 -2.78 24.26
C VAL A 228 9.32 -3.84 23.69
N GLY A 229 10.48 -3.44 23.18
CA GLY A 229 11.50 -4.35 22.64
C GLY A 229 12.00 -5.34 23.69
N GLU A 230 12.28 -4.88 24.90
CA GLU A 230 12.73 -5.72 26.04
C GLU A 230 11.67 -6.79 26.38
N LYS A 231 10.39 -6.39 26.47
CA LYS A 231 9.31 -7.36 26.70
C LYS A 231 9.21 -8.42 25.60
N PHE A 232 9.31 -7.98 24.34
CA PHE A 232 9.27 -8.90 23.19
C PHE A 232 10.44 -9.89 23.25
N ILE A 233 11.67 -9.39 23.45
CA ILE A 233 12.89 -10.21 23.50
C ILE A 233 12.79 -11.20 24.66
N ALA A 234 12.43 -10.76 25.87
CA ALA A 234 12.31 -11.62 27.04
C ALA A 234 11.27 -12.74 26.84
N MET A 235 10.11 -12.41 26.27
CA MET A 235 9.04 -13.40 26.00
C MET A 235 9.44 -14.44 24.95
N ILE A 236 10.19 -14.02 23.92
CA ILE A 236 10.72 -14.93 22.88
C ILE A 236 11.84 -15.79 23.47
N ASP A 237 12.79 -15.21 24.21
CA ASP A 237 13.95 -15.91 24.77
C ASP A 237 13.51 -17.00 25.75
N GLU A 238 12.61 -16.67 26.68
CA GLU A 238 12.05 -17.64 27.64
C GLU A 238 11.49 -18.90 26.97
N ARG A 239 10.88 -18.76 25.79
CA ARG A 239 10.20 -19.84 25.08
C ARG A 239 11.03 -20.50 23.99
N SER A 240 12.18 -19.92 23.62
CA SER A 240 13.08 -20.43 22.58
C SER A 240 14.24 -21.28 23.11
N VAL A 241 14.24 -21.62 24.40
CA VAL A 241 15.25 -22.49 25.01
C VAL A 241 15.30 -23.84 24.29
N PRO A 242 16.50 -24.38 23.97
CA PRO A 242 16.65 -25.70 23.39
C PRO A 242 15.99 -26.78 24.24
N ARG A 243 15.26 -27.69 23.60
CA ARG A 243 14.63 -28.84 24.27
C ARG A 243 15.18 -30.11 23.67
N PRO A 244 15.70 -31.05 24.50
CA PRO A 244 16.19 -32.32 24.00
C PRO A 244 15.08 -33.08 23.25
N GLU A 245 15.49 -33.83 22.23
CA GLU A 245 14.61 -34.75 21.52
C GLU A 245 14.18 -35.90 22.48
N PRO A 246 13.09 -36.64 22.19
CA PRO A 246 12.62 -37.74 23.01
C PRO A 246 13.63 -38.88 23.19
N ASP A 247 14.59 -39.01 22.28
CA ASP A 247 15.69 -39.97 22.34
C ASP A 247 16.91 -39.45 23.12
N GLY A 248 16.84 -38.25 23.69
CA GLY A 248 17.91 -37.58 24.44
C GLY A 248 18.94 -36.85 23.57
N ALA A 249 18.75 -36.83 22.27
CA ALA A 249 19.60 -36.01 21.37
C ALA A 249 19.36 -34.52 21.57
N ASP A 250 20.32 -33.70 21.11
CA ASP A 250 20.18 -32.24 21.13
C ASP A 250 19.02 -31.75 20.23
N ASP A 251 18.44 -30.64 20.60
CA ASP A 251 17.39 -29.95 19.81
C ASP A 251 17.87 -29.68 18.38
N ARG A 252 17.25 -30.31 17.38
CA ARG A 252 17.62 -30.18 15.97
C ARG A 252 17.19 -28.87 15.33
N ARG A 253 16.33 -28.10 15.99
CA ARG A 253 15.87 -26.81 15.47
C ARG A 253 16.97 -25.74 15.58
N SER A 254 17.13 -24.93 14.56
CA SER A 254 17.99 -23.75 14.64
C SER A 254 17.47 -22.74 15.68
N PRO A 255 18.31 -21.84 16.20
CA PRO A 255 17.84 -20.73 17.06
C PRO A 255 16.69 -19.93 16.45
N ASP A 256 16.74 -19.69 15.15
CA ASP A 256 15.70 -18.93 14.44
C ASP A 256 14.37 -19.70 14.38
N GLN A 257 14.40 -20.99 14.11
CA GLN A 257 13.22 -21.86 14.16
C GLN A 257 12.59 -21.84 15.57
N ARG A 258 13.39 -21.96 16.62
CA ARG A 258 12.88 -21.89 18.01
C ARG A 258 12.24 -20.55 18.35
N ARG A 259 12.79 -19.43 17.83
CA ARG A 259 12.19 -18.09 18.01
C ARG A 259 10.85 -17.97 17.29
N VAL A 260 10.73 -18.52 16.09
CA VAL A 260 9.46 -18.52 15.36
C VAL A 260 8.41 -19.37 16.07
N ASP A 261 8.78 -20.56 16.56
CA ASP A 261 7.89 -21.41 17.37
C ASP A 261 7.45 -20.69 18.66
N ALA A 262 8.36 -19.96 19.30
CA ALA A 262 8.04 -19.14 20.46
C ALA A 262 7.03 -18.02 20.14
N LEU A 263 7.18 -17.37 18.99
CA LEU A 263 6.23 -16.35 18.50
C LEU A 263 4.86 -16.98 18.21
N GLU A 264 4.78 -18.16 17.58
CA GLU A 264 3.52 -18.88 17.34
C GLU A 264 2.79 -19.14 18.66
N ILE A 265 3.51 -19.65 19.68
CA ILE A 265 2.93 -19.89 21.02
C ILE A 265 2.37 -18.62 21.64
N LEU A 266 3.07 -17.48 21.51
CA LEU A 266 2.60 -16.19 22.05
C LEU A 266 1.33 -15.71 21.35
N LEU A 267 1.25 -15.87 20.03
CA LEU A 267 0.07 -15.52 19.26
C LEU A 267 -1.15 -16.38 19.63
N ASP A 268 -0.94 -17.69 19.84
CA ASP A 268 -1.98 -18.62 20.28
C ASP A 268 -2.48 -18.25 21.70
N GLN A 269 -1.56 -17.98 22.63
CA GLN A 269 -1.92 -17.51 23.98
C GLN A 269 -2.70 -16.20 23.96
N ALA A 270 -2.30 -15.25 23.14
CA ALA A 270 -3.03 -13.99 22.97
C ALA A 270 -4.44 -14.20 22.38
N ALA A 271 -4.58 -15.10 21.41
CA ALA A 271 -5.87 -15.47 20.83
C ALA A 271 -6.80 -16.15 21.83
N GLN A 272 -6.25 -17.03 22.70
CA GLN A 272 -7.00 -17.72 23.77
C GLN A 272 -7.38 -16.77 24.90
N GLY A 273 -6.47 -15.90 25.33
CA GLY A 273 -6.72 -14.91 26.42
C GLY A 273 -7.83 -13.91 26.07
N ALA A 274 -7.92 -13.50 24.82
CA ALA A 274 -8.99 -12.62 24.34
C ALA A 274 -10.40 -13.26 24.44
N SER A 275 -10.50 -14.56 24.66
CA SER A 275 -11.76 -15.28 24.77
C SER A 275 -12.31 -15.34 26.20
N GLN A 276 -11.54 -15.01 27.25
CA GLN A 276 -11.95 -15.19 28.65
C GLN A 276 -12.51 -13.94 29.34
N ASP A 277 -12.11 -12.72 28.94
CA ASP A 277 -12.32 -11.51 29.76
C ASP A 277 -13.26 -10.44 29.21
N SER A 278 -13.93 -10.64 28.06
CA SER A 278 -14.80 -9.58 27.54
C SER A 278 -16.11 -10.09 26.91
N ILE A 279 -17.18 -9.85 27.62
CA ILE A 279 -18.54 -9.90 27.06
C ILE A 279 -18.63 -8.78 26.02
N GLY A 280 -18.48 -9.13 24.74
CA GLY A 280 -18.70 -8.20 23.60
C GLY A 280 -17.48 -7.74 22.82
N ALA A 281 -16.24 -8.12 23.17
CA ALA A 281 -15.10 -7.83 22.32
C ALA A 281 -15.07 -8.77 21.10
N PRO A 282 -14.70 -8.26 19.89
CA PRO A 282 -14.56 -9.10 18.72
C PRO A 282 -13.40 -10.08 18.93
N ARG A 283 -13.71 -11.38 18.94
CA ARG A 283 -12.68 -12.44 19.02
C ARG A 283 -11.81 -12.38 17.77
N THR A 284 -10.50 -12.42 17.97
CA THR A 284 -9.57 -12.62 16.85
C THR A 284 -9.86 -14.02 16.26
N GLN A 285 -10.33 -14.07 15.04
CA GLN A 285 -10.59 -15.31 14.33
C GLN A 285 -9.76 -15.35 13.05
N THR A 286 -9.00 -16.40 12.88
CA THR A 286 -8.41 -16.74 11.58
C THR A 286 -9.48 -17.46 10.76
N LEU A 287 -9.89 -16.88 9.64
CA LEU A 287 -10.85 -17.50 8.73
C LEU A 287 -10.07 -18.30 7.68
N LEU A 288 -10.16 -19.62 7.73
CA LEU A 288 -9.63 -20.51 6.71
C LEU A 288 -10.80 -20.99 5.84
N THR A 289 -10.73 -20.78 4.53
CA THR A 289 -11.70 -21.31 3.58
C THR A 289 -11.13 -22.56 2.93
N ILE A 290 -11.82 -23.69 3.06
CA ILE A 290 -11.45 -24.98 2.44
C ILE A 290 -12.57 -25.36 1.48
N PRO A 291 -12.31 -25.49 0.16
CA PRO A 291 -13.29 -25.98 -0.81
C PRO A 291 -13.68 -27.44 -0.50
N ALA A 292 -14.98 -27.74 -0.52
CA ALA A 292 -15.51 -29.06 -0.17
C ALA A 292 -15.18 -30.13 -1.23
N ASP A 293 -15.01 -29.72 -2.48
CA ASP A 293 -14.69 -30.60 -3.62
C ASP A 293 -13.20 -30.86 -3.80
N GLY A 294 -12.35 -30.17 -3.03
CA GLY A 294 -10.89 -30.33 -3.09
C GLY A 294 -10.24 -29.87 -4.38
N GLY A 295 -10.98 -29.18 -5.25
CA GLY A 295 -10.48 -28.68 -6.55
C GLY A 295 -9.55 -27.48 -6.40
N ASP A 296 -9.91 -26.52 -5.55
CA ASP A 296 -9.14 -25.31 -5.33
C ASP A 296 -8.31 -25.41 -4.03
N PRO A 297 -7.18 -24.70 -3.93
CA PRO A 297 -6.40 -24.63 -2.70
C PRO A 297 -7.18 -23.89 -1.60
N ALA A 298 -6.97 -24.30 -0.35
CA ALA A 298 -7.49 -23.57 0.81
C ALA A 298 -6.94 -22.15 0.86
N PHE A 299 -7.70 -21.20 1.42
CA PHE A 299 -7.41 -19.78 1.34
C PHE A 299 -7.49 -19.09 2.71
N LEU A 300 -6.50 -18.24 2.99
CA LEU A 300 -6.47 -17.32 4.13
C LEU A 300 -6.66 -15.86 3.64
N PRO A 301 -7.51 -15.04 4.30
CA PRO A 301 -7.87 -13.70 3.81
C PRO A 301 -6.71 -12.70 3.68
N TRP A 302 -5.62 -12.92 4.41
CA TRP A 302 -4.48 -12.00 4.46
C TRP A 302 -3.31 -12.45 3.57
N THR A 303 -3.05 -13.75 3.55
CA THR A 303 -1.85 -14.31 2.92
C THR A 303 -2.14 -15.08 1.64
N GLY A 304 -3.42 -15.30 1.31
CA GLY A 304 -3.83 -15.98 0.08
C GLY A 304 -3.92 -17.49 0.21
N SER A 305 -3.62 -18.20 -0.88
CA SER A 305 -3.73 -19.66 -0.97
C SER A 305 -2.70 -20.36 -0.07
N VAL A 306 -3.13 -21.42 0.59
CA VAL A 306 -2.30 -22.25 1.48
C VAL A 306 -2.31 -23.70 1.08
N THR A 307 -1.24 -24.41 1.43
CA THR A 307 -1.13 -25.85 1.17
C THR A 307 -2.14 -26.64 2.00
N GLN A 308 -2.49 -27.83 1.54
CA GLN A 308 -3.38 -28.74 2.26
C GLN A 308 -2.84 -29.08 3.66
N ALA A 309 -1.53 -29.26 3.83
CA ALA A 309 -0.91 -29.51 5.11
C ALA A 309 -1.10 -28.34 6.09
N THR A 310 -0.95 -27.11 5.63
CA THR A 310 -1.21 -25.90 6.42
C THR A 310 -2.69 -25.80 6.78
N ALA A 311 -3.59 -26.07 5.83
CA ALA A 311 -5.03 -26.07 6.09
C ALA A 311 -5.41 -27.12 7.15
N GLN A 312 -4.85 -28.32 7.08
CA GLN A 312 -5.06 -29.37 8.07
C GLN A 312 -4.52 -28.98 9.45
N LYS A 313 -3.30 -28.42 9.53
CA LYS A 313 -2.74 -27.93 10.80
C LYS A 313 -3.65 -26.87 11.44
N GLN A 314 -4.11 -25.89 10.68
CA GLN A 314 -4.96 -24.79 11.15
C GLN A 314 -6.37 -25.25 11.56
N SER A 315 -6.90 -26.32 10.95
CA SER A 315 -8.22 -26.85 11.27
C SER A 315 -8.24 -27.80 12.47
N CYS A 316 -7.10 -28.33 12.92
CA CYS A 316 -7.03 -29.32 14.02
C CYS A 316 -7.56 -28.78 15.36
N ASP A 317 -7.44 -27.49 15.63
CA ASP A 317 -7.93 -26.84 16.88
C ASP A 317 -8.91 -25.68 16.59
N GLY A 318 -9.53 -25.68 15.41
CA GLY A 318 -10.43 -24.64 14.92
C GLY A 318 -11.91 -25.02 15.04
N THR A 319 -12.78 -24.03 15.23
CA THR A 319 -14.23 -24.22 15.08
C THR A 319 -14.58 -24.24 13.61
N ILE A 320 -15.05 -25.36 13.09
CA ILE A 320 -15.49 -25.50 11.70
C ILE A 320 -16.91 -24.93 11.58
N THR A 321 -17.12 -23.98 10.68
CA THR A 321 -18.45 -23.54 10.24
C THR A 321 -18.61 -24.02 8.80
N GLU A 322 -19.47 -25.01 8.58
CA GLU A 322 -19.80 -25.48 7.25
C GLU A 322 -20.66 -24.42 6.52
N ILE A 323 -20.20 -23.98 5.37
CA ILE A 323 -20.94 -23.09 4.48
C ILE A 323 -21.03 -23.81 3.14
N ILE A 324 -22.22 -24.32 2.80
CA ILE A 324 -22.47 -25.02 1.55
C ILE A 324 -22.60 -23.97 0.45
N ILE A 325 -21.73 -24.08 -0.56
CA ILE A 325 -21.66 -23.22 -1.72
C ILE A 325 -22.05 -24.04 -2.93
N ASN A 326 -23.05 -23.60 -3.71
CA ASN A 326 -23.41 -24.27 -4.97
C ASN A 326 -22.32 -24.06 -6.01
N GLY A 327 -21.48 -25.03 -6.31
CA GLY A 327 -20.56 -25.14 -7.47
C GLY A 327 -19.90 -23.89 -8.06
N GLU A 328 -20.38 -22.72 -7.73
CA GLU A 328 -19.95 -21.38 -8.11
C GLU A 328 -19.87 -20.52 -6.84
N THR A 329 -18.87 -20.64 -6.03
CA THR A 329 -18.44 -19.76 -4.88
C THR A 329 -19.47 -18.80 -4.24
N VAL A 330 -20.79 -19.11 -4.15
CA VAL A 330 -21.82 -18.21 -3.64
C VAL A 330 -22.74 -18.87 -2.59
N PRO A 331 -22.81 -18.40 -1.34
CA PRO A 331 -23.69 -18.93 -0.30
C PRO A 331 -25.17 -18.55 -0.48
N LEU A 332 -26.09 -19.34 0.10
CA LEU A 332 -27.53 -19.22 -0.04
C LEU A 332 -28.15 -18.13 0.87
N ALA A 333 -29.32 -17.62 0.49
CA ALA A 333 -30.08 -16.54 1.10
C ALA A 333 -30.67 -16.87 2.48
N MET A 334 -30.73 -15.87 3.38
CA MET A 334 -31.52 -15.92 4.60
C MET A 334 -32.27 -14.60 4.79
N GLY A 335 -33.56 -14.71 5.09
CA GLY A 335 -34.51 -13.61 5.11
C GLY A 335 -34.39 -12.53 6.22
N ARG A 336 -35.41 -11.68 6.28
CA ARG A 336 -35.54 -10.32 6.83
C ARG A 336 -35.60 -10.13 8.35
N GLU A 337 -35.26 -11.09 9.20
CA GLU A 337 -35.56 -10.96 10.65
C GLU A 337 -34.62 -10.02 11.45
N ARG A 338 -33.51 -9.54 10.91
CA ARG A 338 -32.53 -8.69 11.64
C ARG A 338 -31.88 -7.63 10.77
N ARG A 339 -31.81 -6.39 11.24
CA ARG A 339 -31.14 -5.27 10.60
C ARG A 339 -29.63 -5.46 10.47
N LEU A 340 -28.96 -6.08 11.43
CA LEU A 340 -27.52 -6.30 11.41
C LEU A 340 -27.22 -7.66 10.77
N PHE A 341 -26.27 -7.68 9.85
CA PHE A 341 -25.79 -8.91 9.24
C PHE A 341 -25.26 -9.88 10.31
N PRO A 342 -25.90 -11.04 10.49
CA PRO A 342 -25.44 -12.03 11.45
C PRO A 342 -24.06 -12.58 11.03
N ALA A 343 -23.33 -13.16 12.00
CA ALA A 343 -21.95 -13.57 11.81
C ALA A 343 -21.73 -14.53 10.62
N HIS A 344 -22.69 -15.42 10.35
CA HIS A 344 -22.60 -16.37 9.24
C HIS A 344 -22.76 -15.69 7.87
N ILE A 345 -23.70 -14.73 7.71
CA ILE A 345 -23.82 -13.96 6.46
C ILE A 345 -22.59 -13.06 6.29
N ARG A 346 -22.08 -12.43 7.35
CA ARG A 346 -20.84 -11.67 7.29
C ARG A 346 -19.66 -12.55 6.83
N LYS A 347 -19.52 -13.78 7.34
CA LYS A 347 -18.49 -14.73 6.89
C LYS A 347 -18.65 -15.05 5.40
N ALA A 348 -19.87 -15.30 4.95
CA ALA A 348 -20.16 -15.57 3.54
C ALA A 348 -19.79 -14.40 2.62
N ILE A 349 -20.13 -13.16 3.03
CA ILE A 349 -19.74 -11.94 2.30
C ILE A 349 -18.21 -11.79 2.29
N ILE A 350 -17.50 -12.07 3.39
CA ILE A 350 -16.04 -12.04 3.46
C ILE A 350 -15.43 -13.04 2.46
N ILE A 351 -15.97 -14.25 2.37
CA ILE A 351 -15.50 -15.29 1.44
C ILE A 351 -15.68 -14.83 -0.01
N ARG A 352 -16.84 -14.24 -0.35
CA ARG A 352 -17.12 -13.75 -1.70
C ARG A 352 -16.27 -12.53 -2.07
N ASP A 353 -16.22 -11.52 -1.20
CA ASP A 353 -15.62 -10.21 -1.52
C ASP A 353 -14.13 -10.16 -1.19
N ARG A 354 -13.65 -10.97 -0.24
CA ARG A 354 -12.25 -11.08 0.23
C ARG A 354 -11.64 -9.79 0.80
N CYS A 355 -12.10 -8.63 0.37
CA CYS A 355 -11.61 -7.31 0.77
C CYS A 355 -12.67 -6.23 0.51
N CYS A 356 -12.40 -4.99 0.83
CA CYS A 356 -13.23 -3.87 0.40
C CYS A 356 -13.39 -3.89 -1.12
N ILE A 357 -14.62 -3.99 -1.62
CA ILE A 357 -14.92 -4.13 -3.06
C ILE A 357 -14.43 -2.93 -3.89
N SER A 358 -14.22 -1.78 -3.27
CA SER A 358 -13.75 -0.56 -3.94
C SER A 358 -12.22 -0.42 -3.94
N CYS A 359 -11.54 -0.57 -2.79
CA CYS A 359 -10.14 -0.20 -2.64
C CYS A 359 -9.22 -1.35 -2.18
N GLY A 360 -9.74 -2.55 -1.93
CA GLY A 360 -8.93 -3.68 -1.50
C GLY A 360 -8.52 -3.68 -0.02
N ALA A 361 -9.07 -2.77 0.82
CA ALA A 361 -8.78 -2.81 2.24
C ALA A 361 -9.21 -4.16 2.85
N PRO A 362 -8.40 -4.73 3.77
CA PRO A 362 -8.63 -6.07 4.31
C PRO A 362 -9.96 -6.17 5.10
N PRO A 363 -10.53 -7.37 5.23
CA PRO A 363 -11.84 -7.59 5.85
C PRO A 363 -11.97 -7.05 7.28
N SER A 364 -10.87 -7.03 8.06
CA SER A 364 -10.85 -6.46 9.42
C SER A 364 -11.12 -4.96 9.46
N HIS A 365 -10.84 -4.24 8.36
CA HIS A 365 -11.09 -2.80 8.23
C HIS A 365 -12.41 -2.50 7.49
N THR A 366 -13.27 -3.51 7.30
CA THR A 366 -14.50 -3.36 6.53
C THR A 366 -15.74 -3.59 7.39
N GLN A 367 -16.83 -2.96 6.96
CA GLN A 367 -18.19 -3.20 7.42
C GLN A 367 -18.99 -3.84 6.28
N VAL A 368 -20.04 -4.59 6.61
CA VAL A 368 -21.00 -5.02 5.60
C VAL A 368 -21.98 -3.89 5.35
N HIS A 369 -22.05 -3.46 4.12
CA HIS A 369 -22.97 -2.43 3.64
C HIS A 369 -24.18 -3.08 2.97
N HIS A 370 -25.39 -2.60 3.27
CA HIS A 370 -26.60 -2.97 2.55
C HIS A 370 -26.63 -2.22 1.21
N ILE A 371 -26.65 -2.94 0.10
CA ILE A 371 -26.71 -2.36 -1.25
C ILE A 371 -28.04 -1.62 -1.46
N GLN A 372 -29.15 -2.27 -1.18
CA GLN A 372 -30.43 -1.62 -0.97
C GLN A 372 -30.58 -1.36 0.53
N HIS A 373 -30.77 -0.11 0.91
CA HIS A 373 -30.83 0.25 2.32
C HIS A 373 -31.94 -0.46 3.07
N TRP A 374 -31.67 -0.79 4.33
CA TRP A 374 -32.67 -1.39 5.21
C TRP A 374 -33.93 -0.51 5.34
N SER A 375 -33.79 0.83 5.35
CA SER A 375 -34.90 1.79 5.37
C SER A 375 -35.76 1.73 4.10
N ASP A 376 -35.20 1.22 3.01
CA ASP A 376 -35.80 1.16 1.69
C ASP A 376 -36.16 -0.29 1.33
N ASP A 377 -36.54 -1.06 2.33
CA ASP A 377 -36.96 -2.45 2.23
C ASP A 377 -35.88 -3.44 1.76
N GLY A 378 -34.59 -3.10 1.96
CA GLY A 378 -33.47 -3.98 1.67
C GLY A 378 -33.34 -5.15 2.65
N ASP A 379 -33.22 -6.36 2.14
CA ASP A 379 -33.05 -7.58 2.92
C ASP A 379 -31.64 -7.69 3.52
N THR A 380 -31.51 -8.41 4.65
CA THR A 380 -30.21 -8.75 5.24
C THR A 380 -29.79 -10.13 4.77
N ASP A 381 -29.36 -10.18 3.53
CA ASP A 381 -28.88 -11.41 2.88
C ASP A 381 -27.56 -11.20 2.11
N LEU A 382 -27.03 -12.29 1.55
CA LEU A 382 -25.77 -12.24 0.82
C LEU A 382 -25.83 -11.33 -0.42
N ASP A 383 -26.95 -11.37 -1.15
CA ASP A 383 -27.10 -10.65 -2.42
C ASP A 383 -27.39 -9.15 -2.18
N ASN A 384 -27.68 -8.76 -0.95
CA ASN A 384 -27.85 -7.37 -0.57
C ASN A 384 -26.72 -6.83 0.32
N GLY A 385 -25.66 -7.61 0.55
CA GLY A 385 -24.52 -7.20 1.36
C GLY A 385 -23.23 -7.13 0.59
N CYS A 386 -22.33 -6.18 0.90
CA CYS A 386 -20.96 -6.14 0.38
C CYS A 386 -19.97 -5.53 1.38
N LEU A 387 -18.66 -5.81 1.22
CA LEU A 387 -17.63 -5.28 2.09
C LEU A 387 -17.17 -3.89 1.65
N LEU A 388 -17.30 -2.91 2.52
CA LEU A 388 -16.74 -1.57 2.34
C LEU A 388 -15.93 -1.15 3.58
N CYS A 389 -14.73 -0.58 3.38
CA CYS A 389 -14.04 0.13 4.44
C CYS A 389 -14.73 1.46 4.72
N GLN A 390 -14.47 2.08 5.89
CA GLN A 390 -15.15 3.31 6.33
C GLN A 390 -15.12 4.41 5.25
N ARG A 391 -13.98 4.63 4.61
CA ARG A 391 -13.82 5.63 3.54
C ARG A 391 -14.71 5.34 2.32
N CYS A 392 -14.68 4.09 1.84
CA CYS A 392 -15.47 3.70 0.67
C CYS A 392 -16.97 3.65 0.98
N HIS A 393 -17.33 3.32 2.22
CA HIS A 393 -18.70 3.37 2.73
C HIS A 393 -19.26 4.80 2.68
N THR A 394 -18.47 5.78 3.17
CA THR A 394 -18.82 7.21 3.06
C THR A 394 -18.99 7.66 1.61
N ARG A 395 -18.15 7.20 0.69
CA ARG A 395 -18.27 7.53 -0.76
C ARG A 395 -19.58 7.02 -1.37
N VAL A 396 -20.01 5.84 -1.02
CA VAL A 396 -21.28 5.29 -1.50
C VAL A 396 -22.45 6.13 -0.97
N HIS A 397 -22.43 6.49 0.32
CA HIS A 397 -23.53 7.27 0.91
C HIS A 397 -23.58 8.74 0.49
N HIS A 398 -22.44 9.38 0.20
CA HIS A 398 -22.36 10.84 0.07
C HIS A 398 -21.84 11.34 -1.28
N ASN A 399 -21.20 10.49 -2.08
CA ASN A 399 -20.53 10.90 -3.32
C ASN A 399 -21.12 10.25 -4.58
N GLY A 400 -22.39 9.80 -4.52
CA GLY A 400 -23.15 9.33 -5.68
C GLY A 400 -22.68 8.02 -6.31
N TRP A 401 -21.85 7.24 -5.58
CA TRP A 401 -21.49 5.89 -5.98
C TRP A 401 -22.63 4.93 -5.65
N ASP A 402 -22.97 4.05 -6.59
CA ASP A 402 -23.91 2.98 -6.37
C ASP A 402 -23.22 1.62 -6.47
N ILE A 403 -23.91 0.58 -5.99
CA ILE A 403 -23.47 -0.79 -6.05
C ILE A 403 -24.60 -1.65 -6.58
N MET A 404 -24.29 -2.64 -7.40
CA MET A 404 -25.23 -3.65 -7.86
C MET A 404 -24.61 -5.05 -7.73
N ILE A 405 -25.43 -6.06 -7.54
CA ILE A 405 -25.01 -7.44 -7.70
C ILE A 405 -25.16 -7.81 -9.19
N GLY A 406 -24.08 -8.28 -9.80
CA GLY A 406 -24.08 -8.75 -11.18
C GLY A 406 -24.72 -10.13 -11.31
N PHE A 407 -24.87 -10.58 -12.55
CA PHE A 407 -25.38 -11.93 -12.87
C PHE A 407 -24.48 -13.04 -12.30
N ASP A 408 -23.20 -12.72 -12.07
CA ASP A 408 -22.19 -13.57 -11.44
C ASP A 408 -22.28 -13.58 -9.91
N ARG A 409 -23.33 -12.95 -9.34
CA ARG A 409 -23.60 -12.78 -7.92
C ARG A 409 -22.46 -12.09 -7.13
N HIS A 410 -21.61 -11.34 -7.82
CA HIS A 410 -20.58 -10.50 -7.21
C HIS A 410 -20.97 -9.02 -7.26
N PRO A 411 -20.48 -8.20 -6.31
CA PRO A 411 -20.75 -6.77 -6.33
C PRO A 411 -19.99 -6.04 -7.44
N TRP A 412 -20.66 -5.09 -8.06
CA TRP A 412 -20.13 -4.16 -9.05
C TRP A 412 -20.34 -2.73 -8.56
N LEU A 413 -19.33 -1.88 -8.73
CA LEU A 413 -19.38 -0.46 -8.38
C LEU A 413 -19.86 0.35 -9.59
N ILE A 414 -20.79 1.26 -9.38
CA ILE A 414 -21.27 2.18 -10.40
C ILE A 414 -20.79 3.59 -10.05
N PRO A 415 -19.90 4.20 -10.85
CA PRO A 415 -19.42 5.54 -10.60
C PRO A 415 -20.52 6.58 -10.80
N PRO A 416 -20.47 7.74 -10.11
CA PRO A 416 -21.35 8.86 -10.40
C PRO A 416 -21.07 9.46 -11.78
N ALA A 417 -22.04 10.21 -12.33
CA ALA A 417 -22.01 10.69 -13.71
C ALA A 417 -20.89 11.73 -13.99
N ASP A 418 -20.42 12.43 -12.97
CA ASP A 418 -19.28 13.36 -13.05
C ASP A 418 -17.93 12.65 -13.21
N ILE A 419 -17.84 11.38 -12.73
CA ILE A 419 -16.65 10.52 -12.89
C ILE A 419 -16.74 9.72 -14.20
N ASP A 420 -17.84 9.07 -14.47
CA ASP A 420 -18.13 8.42 -15.75
C ASP A 420 -19.56 8.76 -16.21
N PRO A 421 -19.73 9.64 -17.23
CA PRO A 421 -21.04 10.01 -17.72
C PRO A 421 -21.89 8.84 -18.18
N ARG A 422 -21.26 7.69 -18.52
CA ARG A 422 -21.96 6.47 -18.92
C ARG A 422 -22.28 5.55 -17.74
N ARG A 423 -21.78 5.89 -16.56
CA ARG A 423 -21.96 5.11 -15.32
C ARG A 423 -21.72 3.61 -15.50
N ARG A 424 -20.64 3.25 -16.21
CA ARG A 424 -20.32 1.85 -16.51
C ARG A 424 -19.93 1.11 -15.22
N PRO A 425 -20.55 -0.05 -14.96
CA PRO A 425 -20.21 -0.85 -13.80
C PRO A 425 -18.73 -1.30 -13.82
N LEU A 426 -18.08 -1.19 -12.69
CA LEU A 426 -16.70 -1.63 -12.45
C LEU A 426 -16.74 -2.87 -11.57
N PRO A 427 -16.04 -3.96 -11.91
CA PRO A 427 -16.00 -5.16 -11.06
C PRO A 427 -15.38 -4.86 -9.70
N ALA A 428 -15.72 -5.65 -8.68
CA ALA A 428 -15.11 -5.56 -7.35
C ALA A 428 -13.57 -5.67 -7.42
N TYR A 429 -12.88 -5.09 -6.43
CA TYR A 429 -11.42 -4.97 -6.41
C TYR A 429 -10.71 -6.33 -6.58
N ASN A 430 -11.13 -7.36 -5.85
CA ASN A 430 -10.59 -8.71 -5.96
C ASN A 430 -10.67 -9.30 -7.37
N ARG A 431 -11.68 -8.91 -8.14
CA ARG A 431 -11.87 -9.36 -9.52
C ARG A 431 -11.10 -8.52 -10.55
N ARG A 432 -10.79 -7.26 -10.23
CA ARG A 432 -9.95 -6.40 -11.08
C ARG A 432 -8.48 -6.78 -11.04
N THR A 433 -8.04 -7.40 -9.93
CA THR A 433 -6.65 -7.80 -9.70
C THR A 433 -6.37 -9.26 -9.99
N MET A 434 -7.39 -10.05 -10.36
CA MET A 434 -7.18 -11.43 -10.83
C MET A 434 -6.38 -11.41 -12.13
N ARG A 435 -5.28 -12.16 -12.17
CA ARG A 435 -4.56 -12.42 -13.41
C ARG A 435 -5.46 -13.26 -14.31
N LEU A 436 -5.42 -12.98 -15.62
CA LEU A 436 -6.19 -13.77 -16.61
C LEU A 436 -5.82 -15.26 -16.60
N ASP A 437 -4.63 -15.59 -16.09
CA ASP A 437 -4.11 -16.95 -15.95
C ASP A 437 -4.77 -17.74 -14.80
N ASP A 438 -5.42 -17.05 -13.84
CA ASP A 438 -6.17 -17.67 -12.73
C ASP A 438 -7.62 -17.97 -13.08
N ALA A 439 -8.05 -17.69 -14.32
CA ALA A 439 -9.42 -17.81 -14.79
C ALA A 439 -9.61 -18.94 -15.83
N ALA A 440 -8.63 -19.83 -15.98
CA ALA A 440 -8.66 -20.99 -16.91
C ALA A 440 -8.93 -22.30 -16.18
#